data_d527cd172af6fb1ae0d47ec7e7f301c5
#
_entry.id   d527cd172af6fb1ae0d47ec7e7f301c5
#
_cell.length_a   1.000
_cell.length_b   1.000
_cell.length_c   1.000
_cell.angle_alpha   90.00
_cell.angle_beta   90.00
_cell.angle_gamma   90.00
#
_symmetry.space_group_name_H-M   'P 1'
#
loop_
_entity.id
_entity.type
_entity.pdbx_description
1 polymer ?
#
loop_
_entity_poly.entity_id
_entity_poly.type
_entity_poly.pdbx_seq_one_letter_code
_entity_poly.pdbx_strand_id
1 'polypeptide(L)'
;MRPSDIQGLLAKSYEKELSDFGDFQVDKSLSGGKAQVYYNPNTGQAVVVHRGSDGSKDWLVNDTGLLVGFRGKRFRHAQEIQDKAEKKYGASNVTTLGHSLGAKIAEEVGQNSKEIITLNKPTVDTKKVSDKQYDIRTGSDVVSGFSGIASSNNKTTIPSGYRDFVSEHSTDVLSRLPDEPIG
;
A
#
# COMPACT_ATOMS: atom_id res chain seq x y z
N MET A 1 -8.95 -6.08 6.55
CA MET A 1 -8.66 -4.92 7.43
C MET A 1 -9.72 -3.83 7.27
N ARG A 2 -9.93 -2.98 8.28
CA ARG A 2 -10.85 -1.84 8.20
C ARG A 2 -10.17 -0.64 7.51
N PRO A 3 -10.92 0.22 6.80
CA PRO A 3 -10.37 1.44 6.21
C PRO A 3 -9.64 2.34 7.21
N SER A 4 -10.11 2.45 8.45
CA SER A 4 -9.45 3.21 9.52
C SER A 4 -8.07 2.65 9.89
N ASP A 5 -7.91 1.33 9.94
CA ASP A 5 -6.61 0.69 10.19
C ASP A 5 -5.65 0.91 9.00
N ILE A 6 -6.16 0.74 7.79
CA ILE A 6 -5.39 0.97 6.55
C ILE A 6 -4.89 2.40 6.51
N GLN A 7 -5.78 3.38 6.74
CA GLN A 7 -5.43 4.79 6.74
C GLN A 7 -4.37 5.11 7.79
N GLY A 8 -4.56 4.65 9.02
CA GLY A 8 -3.64 4.91 10.12
C GLY A 8 -2.26 4.33 9.87
N LEU A 9 -2.16 3.08 9.44
CA LEU A 9 -0.90 2.42 9.14
C LEU A 9 -0.18 3.06 7.95
N LEU A 10 -0.91 3.43 6.90
CA LEU A 10 -0.34 4.18 5.77
C LEU A 10 0.16 5.56 6.20
N ALA A 11 -0.60 6.30 7.00
CA ALA A 11 -0.19 7.61 7.50
C ALA A 11 1.09 7.50 8.37
N LYS A 12 1.14 6.52 9.27
CA LYS A 12 2.34 6.22 10.08
C LYS A 12 3.57 5.95 9.23
N SER A 13 3.42 5.28 8.11
CA SER A 13 4.54 4.95 7.21
C SER A 13 5.22 6.19 6.59
N TYR A 14 4.55 7.33 6.56
CA TYR A 14 5.10 8.61 6.08
C TYR A 14 5.73 9.46 7.20
N GLU A 15 5.56 9.09 8.46
CA GLU A 15 6.20 9.78 9.57
C GLU A 15 7.71 9.47 9.63
N LYS A 16 8.50 10.41 10.16
CA LYS A 16 9.96 10.23 10.28
C LYS A 16 10.33 9.20 11.33
N GLU A 17 9.54 9.14 12.40
CA GLU A 17 9.78 8.24 13.53
C GLU A 17 8.84 7.05 13.48
N LEU A 18 9.39 5.87 13.78
CA LEU A 18 8.62 4.64 13.89
C LEU A 18 7.80 4.67 15.19
N SER A 19 6.50 4.52 15.07
CA SER A 19 5.58 4.48 16.21
C SER A 19 4.42 3.53 15.98
N ASP A 20 3.82 3.06 17.08
CA ASP A 20 2.67 2.17 17.06
C ASP A 20 1.41 2.87 16.54
N PHE A 21 0.46 2.09 16.06
CA PHE A 21 -0.86 2.56 15.68
C PHE A 21 -1.96 1.64 16.25
N GLY A 22 -2.76 2.16 17.18
CA GLY A 22 -3.80 1.38 17.84
C GLY A 22 -3.21 0.12 18.48
N ASP A 23 -3.78 -1.04 18.18
CA ASP A 23 -3.30 -2.34 18.64
C ASP A 23 -2.12 -2.89 17.83
N PHE A 24 -1.73 -2.19 16.77
CA PHE A 24 -0.57 -2.54 15.95
C PHE A 24 0.71 -1.93 16.52
N GLN A 25 1.63 -2.80 16.90
CA GLN A 25 2.96 -2.42 17.37
C GLN A 25 3.96 -2.46 16.22
N VAL A 26 4.80 -1.42 16.12
CA VAL A 26 5.84 -1.38 15.09
C VAL A 26 6.97 -2.35 15.44
N ASP A 27 7.34 -3.22 14.51
CA ASP A 27 8.53 -4.05 14.61
C ASP A 27 9.75 -3.27 14.12
N LYS A 28 10.42 -2.59 15.05
CA LYS A 28 11.60 -1.77 14.74
C LYS A 28 12.77 -2.59 14.19
N SER A 29 12.84 -3.88 14.51
CA SER A 29 13.92 -4.74 14.05
C SER A 29 13.82 -5.09 12.56
N LEU A 30 12.61 -5.08 12.01
CA LEU A 30 12.34 -5.39 10.60
C LEU A 30 12.05 -4.13 9.77
N SER A 31 11.61 -3.04 10.40
CA SER A 31 11.23 -1.82 9.70
C SER A 31 12.45 -1.03 9.26
N GLY A 32 12.42 -0.50 8.04
CA GLY A 32 13.49 0.35 7.52
C GLY A 32 13.18 0.98 6.18
N GLY A 33 13.78 2.14 5.93
CA GLY A 33 13.58 2.87 4.69
C GLY A 33 12.12 3.24 4.44
N LYS A 34 11.55 2.70 3.35
CA LYS A 34 10.16 2.95 2.94
C LYS A 34 9.23 1.75 3.16
N ALA A 35 9.69 0.74 3.91
CA ALA A 35 8.89 -0.41 4.31
C ALA A 35 8.90 -0.53 5.83
N GLN A 36 7.71 -0.65 6.42
CA GLN A 36 7.52 -0.77 7.87
C GLN A 36 6.70 -2.02 8.17
N VAL A 37 7.04 -2.66 9.27
CA VAL A 37 6.38 -3.88 9.74
C VAL A 37 5.67 -3.60 11.05
N TYR A 38 4.40 -3.95 11.12
CA TYR A 38 3.57 -3.86 12.31
C TYR A 38 3.01 -5.24 12.65
N TYR A 39 2.75 -5.49 13.91
CA TYR A 39 2.06 -6.69 14.34
C TYR A 39 1.04 -6.38 15.44
N ASN A 40 -0.03 -7.14 15.47
CA ASN A 40 -1.06 -7.07 16.49
C ASN A 40 -0.93 -8.30 17.40
N PRO A 41 -0.45 -8.13 18.65
CA PRO A 41 -0.25 -9.27 19.57
C PRO A 41 -1.55 -9.95 19.97
N ASN A 42 -2.68 -9.26 19.85
CA ASN A 42 -4.00 -9.81 20.21
C ASN A 42 -4.53 -10.77 19.15
N THR A 43 -4.22 -10.54 17.89
CA THR A 43 -4.75 -11.33 16.75
C THR A 43 -3.70 -12.19 16.06
N GLY A 44 -2.41 -11.92 16.28
CA GLY A 44 -1.31 -12.53 15.56
C GLY A 44 -1.13 -12.02 14.12
N GLN A 45 -1.94 -11.04 13.70
CA GLN A 45 -1.82 -10.43 12.37
C GLN A 45 -0.58 -9.53 12.30
N ALA A 46 0.16 -9.64 11.21
CA ALA A 46 1.22 -8.69 10.86
C ALA A 46 0.84 -7.92 9.59
N VAL A 47 1.37 -6.71 9.45
CA VAL A 47 1.15 -5.86 8.28
C VAL A 47 2.50 -5.31 7.83
N VAL A 48 2.85 -5.55 6.57
CA VAL A 48 4.01 -4.92 5.92
C VAL A 48 3.50 -3.76 5.08
N VAL A 49 3.93 -2.55 5.43
CA VAL A 49 3.47 -1.31 4.80
C VAL A 49 4.56 -0.76 3.89
N HIS A 50 4.26 -0.67 2.61
CA HIS A 50 5.13 -0.06 1.61
C HIS A 50 4.60 1.33 1.25
N ARG A 51 5.29 2.38 1.69
CA ARG A 51 4.88 3.76 1.39
C ARG A 51 5.29 4.18 -0.01
N GLY A 52 4.65 5.21 -0.54
CA GLY A 52 5.04 5.89 -1.76
C GLY A 52 6.35 6.66 -1.63
N SER A 53 6.65 7.48 -2.61
CA SER A 53 7.78 8.41 -2.55
C SER A 53 7.46 9.60 -1.65
N ASP A 54 8.47 10.27 -1.12
CA ASP A 54 8.34 11.51 -0.33
C ASP A 54 8.06 12.70 -1.26
N GLY A 55 7.10 12.55 -2.14
CA GLY A 55 6.84 13.28 -3.34
C GLY A 55 7.04 14.79 -3.32
N SER A 56 7.78 15.30 -4.27
CA SER A 56 7.39 16.54 -4.91
C SER A 56 6.30 16.21 -5.95
N LYS A 57 5.37 17.15 -6.14
CA LYS A 57 4.29 17.06 -7.13
C LYS A 57 4.76 16.72 -8.55
N ASP A 58 6.02 16.99 -8.83
CA ASP A 58 6.64 16.93 -10.15
C ASP A 58 6.90 15.52 -10.66
N TRP A 59 7.21 14.55 -9.78
CA TRP A 59 7.47 13.18 -10.23
C TRP A 59 6.17 12.40 -10.54
N LEU A 60 5.07 12.71 -9.85
CA LEU A 60 3.75 12.10 -10.10
C LEU A 60 3.21 12.44 -11.50
N VAL A 61 3.57 13.62 -12.01
CA VAL A 61 3.05 14.12 -13.29
C VAL A 61 3.99 13.79 -14.46
N ASN A 62 5.30 13.77 -14.21
CA ASN A 62 6.31 13.71 -15.29
C ASN A 62 6.89 12.33 -15.57
N ASP A 63 6.59 11.31 -14.77
CA ASP A 63 7.40 10.10 -14.85
C ASP A 63 6.64 8.77 -14.79
N THR A 64 5.69 8.58 -15.67
CA THR A 64 5.19 7.25 -16.02
C THR A 64 6.31 6.35 -16.58
N GLY A 65 7.40 6.92 -17.09
CA GLY A 65 8.60 6.22 -17.55
C GLY A 65 9.48 5.66 -16.42
N LEU A 66 9.53 6.32 -15.26
CA LEU A 66 10.32 5.88 -14.10
C LEU A 66 9.79 4.61 -13.42
N LEU A 67 8.49 4.32 -13.55
CA LEU A 67 7.91 3.09 -13.00
C LEU A 67 8.51 1.83 -13.63
N VAL A 68 8.99 1.91 -14.86
CA VAL A 68 9.62 0.80 -15.59
C VAL A 68 11.07 0.58 -15.12
N GLY A 69 11.77 1.63 -14.67
CA GLY A 69 13.19 1.58 -14.23
C GLY A 69 13.41 1.31 -12.74
N PHE A 70 12.35 1.34 -11.92
CA PHE A 70 12.47 1.31 -10.44
C PHE A 70 12.69 -0.09 -9.83
N ARG A 71 13.07 -1.09 -10.61
CA ARG A 71 13.43 -2.44 -10.12
C ARG A 71 14.77 -2.51 -9.37
N GLY A 72 15.28 -1.34 -8.89
CA GLY A 72 16.56 -1.21 -8.24
C GLY A 72 16.59 -1.59 -6.75
N LYS A 73 17.45 -0.88 -6.00
CA LYS A 73 17.70 -1.09 -4.57
C LYS A 73 16.44 -1.07 -3.71
N ARG A 74 15.46 -0.21 -4.02
CA ARG A 74 14.21 -0.08 -3.26
C ARG A 74 13.36 -1.34 -3.33
N PHE A 75 13.25 -1.93 -4.52
CA PHE A 75 12.49 -3.17 -4.70
C PHE A 75 13.13 -4.32 -3.93
N ARG A 76 14.45 -4.50 -4.04
CA ARG A 76 15.18 -5.54 -3.31
C ARG A 76 15.04 -5.38 -1.79
N HIS A 77 15.19 -4.14 -1.30
CA HIS A 77 15.02 -3.85 0.13
C HIS A 77 13.59 -4.15 0.61
N ALA A 78 12.57 -3.77 -0.17
CA ALA A 78 11.18 -4.09 0.13
C ALA A 78 10.95 -5.61 0.15
N GLN A 79 11.51 -6.35 -0.80
CA GLN A 79 11.43 -7.81 -0.84
C GLN A 79 12.08 -8.45 0.38
N GLU A 80 13.27 -7.98 0.78
CA GLU A 80 13.96 -8.49 1.96
C GLU A 80 13.16 -8.29 3.25
N ILE A 81 12.53 -7.13 3.42
CA ILE A 81 11.67 -6.85 4.58
C ILE A 81 10.42 -7.72 4.55
N GLN A 82 9.79 -7.85 3.38
CA GLN A 82 8.61 -8.71 3.19
C GLN A 82 8.93 -10.16 3.56
N ASP A 83 10.02 -10.73 3.03
CA ASP A 83 10.43 -12.10 3.29
C ASP A 83 10.73 -12.35 4.77
N LYS A 84 11.41 -11.39 5.42
CA LYS A 84 11.70 -11.48 6.87
C LYS A 84 10.42 -11.42 7.71
N ALA A 85 9.45 -10.57 7.34
CA ALA A 85 8.17 -10.49 8.03
C ALA A 85 7.35 -11.77 7.85
N GLU A 86 7.27 -12.29 6.63
CA GLU A 86 6.59 -13.55 6.35
C GLU A 86 7.22 -14.74 7.07
N LYS A 87 8.56 -14.75 7.18
CA LYS A 87 9.28 -15.77 7.96
C LYS A 87 9.00 -15.66 9.46
N LYS A 88 8.96 -14.44 10.00
CA LYS A 88 8.77 -14.20 11.45
C LYS A 88 7.35 -14.45 11.90
N TYR A 89 6.35 -13.99 11.14
CA TYR A 89 4.95 -14.00 11.54
C TYR A 89 4.10 -15.07 10.84
N GLY A 90 4.66 -15.73 9.83
CA GLY A 90 3.95 -16.65 8.95
C GLY A 90 3.25 -15.91 7.80
N ALA A 91 3.49 -16.31 6.56
CA ALA A 91 2.93 -15.67 5.38
C ALA A 91 1.38 -15.59 5.41
N SER A 92 0.72 -16.61 5.96
CA SER A 92 -0.74 -16.65 6.13
C SER A 92 -1.30 -15.66 7.16
N ASN A 93 -0.44 -15.03 7.95
CA ASN A 93 -0.80 -14.00 8.95
C ASN A 93 -0.39 -12.60 8.50
N VAL A 94 0.31 -12.47 7.36
CA VAL A 94 0.81 -11.19 6.85
C VAL A 94 -0.16 -10.59 5.84
N THR A 95 -0.56 -9.34 6.08
CA THR A 95 -1.18 -8.46 5.09
C THR A 95 -0.13 -7.53 4.52
N THR A 96 -0.05 -7.43 3.19
CA THR A 96 0.84 -6.50 2.52
C THR A 96 0.06 -5.28 2.05
N LEU A 97 0.45 -4.11 2.52
CA LEU A 97 -0.25 -2.85 2.31
C LEU A 97 0.64 -1.86 1.55
N GLY A 98 0.09 -1.16 0.58
CA GLY A 98 0.85 -0.16 -0.15
C GLY A 98 0.03 1.02 -0.67
N HIS A 99 0.70 2.18 -0.76
CA HIS A 99 0.13 3.42 -1.27
C HIS A 99 0.99 3.98 -2.40
N SER A 100 0.36 4.43 -3.49
CA SER A 100 1.04 5.05 -4.64
C SER A 100 2.10 4.09 -5.23
N LEU A 101 3.34 4.52 -5.42
CA LEU A 101 4.44 3.64 -5.86
C LEU A 101 4.64 2.44 -4.91
N GLY A 102 4.44 2.64 -3.59
CA GLY A 102 4.45 1.56 -2.61
C GLY A 102 3.37 0.51 -2.85
N ALA A 103 2.24 0.88 -3.44
CA ALA A 103 1.19 -0.05 -3.83
C ALA A 103 1.65 -0.98 -4.97
N LYS A 104 2.40 -0.47 -5.94
CA LYS A 104 3.01 -1.31 -6.99
C LYS A 104 4.05 -2.26 -6.42
N ILE A 105 4.85 -1.79 -5.47
CA ILE A 105 5.82 -2.62 -4.74
C ILE A 105 5.09 -3.72 -3.95
N ALA A 106 4.05 -3.36 -3.19
CA ALA A 106 3.25 -4.31 -2.41
C ALA A 106 2.65 -5.42 -3.30
N GLU A 107 2.14 -5.07 -4.47
CA GLU A 107 1.65 -6.04 -5.47
C GLU A 107 2.70 -7.07 -5.85
N GLU A 108 3.93 -6.63 -6.08
CA GLU A 108 5.02 -7.49 -6.54
C GLU A 108 5.59 -8.37 -5.40
N VAL A 109 5.81 -7.79 -4.21
CA VAL A 109 6.48 -8.51 -3.10
C VAL A 109 5.51 -9.32 -2.24
N GLY A 110 4.22 -8.97 -2.21
CA GLY A 110 3.22 -9.58 -1.33
C GLY A 110 2.60 -10.89 -1.84
N GLN A 111 3.16 -11.51 -2.87
CA GLN A 111 2.52 -12.66 -3.52
C GLN A 111 2.33 -13.88 -2.61
N ASN A 112 3.14 -14.04 -1.56
CA ASN A 112 3.01 -15.12 -0.59
C ASN A 112 2.15 -14.73 0.64
N SER A 113 1.89 -13.43 0.85
CA SER A 113 1.11 -12.96 1.99
C SER A 113 -0.36 -13.41 1.93
N LYS A 114 -1.05 -13.32 3.06
CA LYS A 114 -2.48 -13.62 3.18
C LYS A 114 -3.33 -12.81 2.22
N GLU A 115 -3.07 -11.51 2.16
CA GLU A 115 -3.77 -10.56 1.31
C GLU A 115 -2.87 -9.38 0.93
N ILE A 116 -3.19 -8.73 -0.16
CA ILE A 116 -2.53 -7.52 -0.63
C ILE A 116 -3.59 -6.43 -0.73
N ILE A 117 -3.34 -5.28 -0.10
CA ILE A 117 -4.23 -4.12 -0.15
C ILE A 117 -3.46 -2.95 -0.74
N THR A 118 -3.99 -2.35 -1.78
CA THR A 118 -3.36 -1.21 -2.46
C THR A 118 -4.26 0.01 -2.43
N LEU A 119 -3.67 1.18 -2.24
CA LEU A 119 -4.35 2.46 -2.37
C LEU A 119 -3.70 3.29 -3.48
N ASN A 120 -4.50 3.72 -4.44
CA ASN A 120 -4.10 4.58 -5.56
C ASN A 120 -2.84 4.06 -6.29
N LYS A 121 -2.84 2.76 -6.59
CA LYS A 121 -1.76 2.08 -7.29
C LYS A 121 -1.61 2.62 -8.72
N PRO A 122 -0.41 3.09 -9.12
CA PRO A 122 -0.14 3.37 -10.51
C PRO A 122 -0.14 2.07 -11.32
N THR A 123 -0.87 2.05 -12.42
CA THR A 123 -0.96 0.87 -13.27
C THR A 123 -0.42 1.19 -14.66
N VAL A 124 0.60 0.47 -15.02
CA VAL A 124 1.25 0.55 -16.35
C VAL A 124 1.31 -0.81 -17.03
N ASP A 125 0.81 -1.87 -16.42
CA ASP A 125 0.84 -3.18 -17.04
C ASP A 125 -0.51 -3.92 -16.97
N THR A 126 -0.66 -4.87 -17.89
CA THR A 126 -1.89 -5.63 -18.13
C THR A 126 -1.89 -7.00 -17.44
N LYS A 127 -1.01 -7.22 -16.45
CA LYS A 127 -0.94 -8.50 -15.76
C LYS A 127 -2.20 -8.77 -14.95
N LYS A 128 -2.66 -10.00 -15.00
CA LYS A 128 -3.71 -10.49 -14.12
C LYS A 128 -3.24 -10.41 -12.68
N VAL A 129 -4.03 -9.75 -11.86
CA VAL A 129 -3.75 -9.57 -10.44
C VAL A 129 -4.30 -10.75 -9.64
N SER A 130 -3.65 -11.09 -8.54
CA SER A 130 -4.06 -12.16 -7.62
C SER A 130 -5.47 -11.93 -7.06
N ASP A 131 -6.24 -13.01 -6.89
CA ASP A 131 -7.60 -12.96 -6.33
C ASP A 131 -7.62 -12.49 -4.86
N LYS A 132 -6.48 -12.55 -4.16
CA LYS A 132 -6.30 -12.03 -2.80
C LYS A 132 -5.86 -10.56 -2.73
N GLN A 133 -5.84 -9.87 -3.86
CA GLN A 133 -5.52 -8.45 -3.94
C GLN A 133 -6.80 -7.60 -3.98
N TYR A 134 -6.80 -6.55 -3.16
CA TYR A 134 -7.87 -5.56 -3.04
C TYR A 134 -7.33 -4.20 -3.45
N ASP A 135 -7.78 -3.67 -4.58
CA ASP A 135 -7.35 -2.38 -5.11
C ASP A 135 -8.36 -1.30 -4.76
N ILE A 136 -7.91 -0.32 -3.97
CA ILE A 136 -8.71 0.85 -3.57
C ILE A 136 -8.22 2.05 -4.39
N ARG A 137 -9.16 2.83 -4.95
CA ARG A 137 -8.86 3.99 -5.80
C ARG A 137 -9.79 5.15 -5.51
N THR A 138 -9.28 6.35 -5.67
CA THR A 138 -10.11 7.55 -5.75
C THR A 138 -10.53 7.80 -7.18
N GLY A 139 -11.80 8.09 -7.42
CA GLY A 139 -12.38 8.22 -8.77
C GLY A 139 -11.76 9.30 -9.65
N SER A 140 -11.18 10.34 -9.04
CA SER A 140 -10.49 11.44 -9.74
C SER A 140 -8.96 11.41 -9.59
N ASP A 141 -8.39 10.32 -9.06
CA ASP A 141 -6.94 10.17 -9.01
C ASP A 141 -6.38 9.85 -10.40
N VAL A 142 -5.65 10.81 -10.97
CA VAL A 142 -5.08 10.70 -12.32
C VAL A 142 -4.04 9.58 -12.41
N VAL A 143 -3.29 9.32 -11.34
CA VAL A 143 -2.24 8.28 -11.33
C VAL A 143 -2.85 6.88 -11.45
N SER A 144 -4.00 6.67 -10.80
CA SER A 144 -4.74 5.41 -10.89
C SER A 144 -5.76 5.39 -12.03
N GLY A 145 -6.10 6.54 -12.60
CA GLY A 145 -7.12 6.70 -13.65
C GLY A 145 -6.77 6.05 -14.99
N PHE A 146 -5.49 5.94 -15.31
CA PHE A 146 -5.00 5.21 -16.48
C PHE A 146 -5.09 3.68 -16.35
N SER A 147 -5.53 3.18 -15.22
CA SER A 147 -5.51 1.78 -14.86
C SER A 147 -6.79 1.02 -15.19
N GLY A 148 -7.59 1.50 -16.12
CA GLY A 148 -8.82 0.82 -16.56
C GLY A 148 -8.62 -0.59 -17.11
N ILE A 149 -7.38 -0.99 -17.37
CA ILE A 149 -7.03 -2.21 -18.11
C ILE A 149 -6.50 -3.34 -17.21
N ALA A 150 -5.92 -3.04 -16.06
CA ALA A 150 -5.38 -4.05 -15.15
C ALA A 150 -5.85 -3.82 -13.72
N SER A 151 -6.91 -4.48 -13.32
CA SER A 151 -7.40 -4.44 -11.95
C SER A 151 -7.68 -5.85 -11.44
N SER A 152 -7.54 -6.01 -10.12
CA SER A 152 -8.09 -7.18 -9.43
C SER A 152 -9.61 -7.24 -9.60
N ASN A 153 -10.19 -8.42 -9.46
CA ASN A 153 -11.63 -8.59 -9.38
C ASN A 153 -12.22 -7.88 -8.13
N ASN A 154 -11.37 -7.60 -7.14
CA ASN A 154 -11.71 -6.95 -5.88
C ASN A 154 -11.34 -5.47 -5.91
N LYS A 155 -12.16 -4.65 -6.52
CA LYS A 155 -11.92 -3.22 -6.71
C LYS A 155 -12.91 -2.38 -5.93
N THR A 156 -12.40 -1.46 -5.13
CA THR A 156 -13.20 -0.45 -4.44
C THR A 156 -12.86 0.93 -4.96
N THR A 157 -13.87 1.69 -5.42
CA THR A 157 -13.70 3.07 -5.86
C THR A 157 -14.25 4.03 -4.81
N ILE A 158 -13.39 4.93 -4.33
CA ILE A 158 -13.78 6.02 -3.44
C ILE A 158 -14.34 7.16 -4.28
N PRO A 159 -15.54 7.69 -3.99
CA PRO A 159 -16.07 8.84 -4.70
C PRO A 159 -15.11 10.04 -4.64
N SER A 160 -14.99 10.78 -5.73
CA SER A 160 -14.22 12.03 -5.77
C SER A 160 -14.78 13.03 -4.76
N GLY A 161 -13.88 13.68 -4.01
CA GLY A 161 -14.23 14.80 -3.14
C GLY A 161 -14.15 16.16 -3.81
N TYR A 162 -13.93 16.20 -5.13
CA TYR A 162 -13.71 17.42 -5.90
C TYR A 162 -12.58 18.30 -5.37
N ARG A 163 -11.60 17.69 -4.70
CA ARG A 163 -10.37 18.34 -4.24
C ARG A 163 -9.31 18.34 -5.35
N ASP A 164 -8.24 19.07 -5.11
CA ASP A 164 -7.10 19.05 -6.04
C ASP A 164 -6.49 17.63 -6.14
N PHE A 165 -5.76 17.40 -7.21
CA PHE A 165 -5.14 16.11 -7.53
C PHE A 165 -4.32 15.50 -6.39
N VAL A 166 -3.55 16.32 -5.68
CA VAL A 166 -2.68 15.81 -4.59
C VAL A 166 -3.51 15.33 -3.41
N SER A 167 -4.56 16.06 -3.07
CA SER A 167 -5.49 15.69 -2.00
C SER A 167 -6.28 14.42 -2.34
N GLU A 168 -6.66 14.23 -3.60
CA GLU A 168 -7.35 13.00 -4.03
C GLU A 168 -6.42 11.78 -4.08
N HIS A 169 -5.11 11.98 -4.14
CA HIS A 169 -4.10 10.92 -4.07
C HIS A 169 -3.65 10.60 -2.63
N SER A 170 -4.10 11.36 -1.65
CA SER A 170 -3.73 11.24 -0.24
C SER A 170 -4.35 10.00 0.43
N THR A 171 -3.75 9.57 1.54
CA THR A 171 -4.25 8.42 2.34
C THR A 171 -5.53 8.74 3.10
N ASP A 172 -5.83 10.02 3.36
CA ASP A 172 -7.02 10.45 4.10
C ASP A 172 -8.34 10.22 3.34
N VAL A 173 -8.28 9.94 2.04
CA VAL A 173 -9.45 9.60 1.22
C VAL A 173 -10.18 8.35 1.73
N LEU A 174 -9.48 7.46 2.43
CA LEU A 174 -10.06 6.25 3.03
C LEU A 174 -11.15 6.56 4.07
N SER A 175 -11.13 7.74 4.69
CA SER A 175 -12.18 8.19 5.61
C SER A 175 -13.57 8.34 4.96
N ARG A 176 -13.63 8.35 3.63
CA ARG A 176 -14.88 8.41 2.86
C ARG A 176 -15.56 7.05 2.70
N LEU A 177 -14.88 5.96 3.04
CA LEU A 177 -15.45 4.62 3.02
C LEU A 177 -16.13 4.29 4.35
N PRO A 178 -17.19 3.46 4.34
CA PRO A 178 -17.69 2.84 5.56
C PRO A 178 -16.57 2.06 6.25
N ASP A 179 -16.47 2.14 7.58
CA ASP A 179 -15.42 1.48 8.35
C ASP A 179 -15.75 0.00 8.61
N GLU A 180 -15.95 -0.74 7.52
CA GLU A 180 -16.19 -2.17 7.50
C GLU A 180 -14.97 -2.91 6.96
N PRO A 181 -14.70 -4.16 7.39
CA PRO A 181 -13.57 -4.93 6.91
C PRO A 181 -13.58 -5.08 5.38
N ILE A 182 -12.44 -4.80 4.74
CA ILE A 182 -12.19 -5.06 3.32
C ILE A 182 -11.63 -6.47 3.21
N GLY A 183 -12.27 -7.28 2.41
CA GLY A 183 -11.89 -8.68 2.17
C GLY A 183 -12.62 -9.70 2.99
#